data_b79476c020ef30e717bd53df70866f04
#
_entry.id   b79476c020ef30e717bd53df70866f04
#
_cell.length_a   1.000
_cell.length_b   1.000
_cell.length_c   1.000
_cell.angle_alpha   90.00
_cell.angle_beta   90.00
_cell.angle_gamma   90.00
#
_symmetry.space_group_name_H-M   'P 1'
#
loop_
_entity.id
_entity.type
_entity.pdbx_description
1 polymer ?
#
loop_
_entity_poly.entity_id
_entity_poly.type
_entity_poly.pdbx_seq_one_letter_code
_entity_poly.pdbx_strand_id
1 'polypeptide(L)'
;VELQVNAYYNPNLNDNVENLKTGVSNALTQYSRSIDINKFGGRFKYSKAVSLVDNVDSSITSNITLVKIRRNLIAEIGKFAQYEVCLGNHIHSQESAYNVISTGFTINGIVGTVYMADEVIDRETGRMFFFTYTEGGTPVVIKKNAGTVKYLIGEVLIDTVNITSTTIANNVVEIQAIPHSNDVVGLRDLYVKFDMSNTKINMVQDLIASGENTSGSRFVHIHSYYTPTFTRSSNSPVSTTTLLPSTAGT
;
A
#
# COMPACT_ATOMS: atom_id res chain seq x y z
N VAL A 1 -5.86 -8.46 -2.43
CA VAL A 1 -4.48 -8.07 -2.79
C VAL A 1 -4.55 -6.96 -3.79
N GLU A 2 -3.73 -5.96 -3.62
CA GLU A 2 -3.57 -4.80 -4.49
C GLU A 2 -2.11 -4.60 -4.79
N LEU A 3 -1.81 -4.12 -6.01
CA LEU A 3 -0.45 -3.80 -6.42
C LEU A 3 -0.26 -2.32 -6.68
N GLN A 4 0.95 -1.87 -6.41
CA GLN A 4 1.47 -0.63 -6.95
C GLN A 4 2.69 -0.99 -7.79
N VAL A 5 2.55 -0.90 -9.10
CA VAL A 5 3.56 -1.29 -10.08
C VAL A 5 4.19 -0.04 -10.67
N ASN A 6 5.51 0.08 -10.57
CA ASN A 6 6.31 1.03 -11.33
C ASN A 6 7.12 0.22 -12.36
N ALA A 7 6.69 0.22 -13.60
CA ALA A 7 7.37 -0.47 -14.69
C ALA A 7 8.27 0.52 -15.45
N TYR A 8 9.55 0.20 -15.53
CA TYR A 8 10.57 1.01 -16.22
C TYR A 8 10.67 0.52 -17.67
N TYR A 9 10.67 1.45 -18.61
CA TYR A 9 10.73 1.14 -20.03
C TYR A 9 11.74 2.00 -20.79
N ASN A 10 12.32 1.43 -21.84
CA ASN A 10 13.22 2.12 -22.77
C ASN A 10 12.41 2.74 -23.92
N PRO A 11 12.29 4.08 -23.99
CA PRO A 11 11.50 4.75 -25.02
C PRO A 11 12.07 4.60 -26.43
N ASN A 12 13.36 4.26 -26.58
CA ASN A 12 13.95 4.01 -27.89
C ASN A 12 13.47 2.69 -28.53
N LEU A 13 12.95 1.75 -27.71
CA LEU A 13 12.41 0.49 -28.21
C LEU A 13 10.88 0.56 -28.38
N ASN A 14 10.20 1.26 -27.50
CA ASN A 14 8.75 1.47 -27.59
C ASN A 14 8.38 2.79 -26.85
N ASP A 15 7.85 3.74 -27.59
CA ASP A 15 7.44 5.05 -27.09
C ASP A 15 5.93 5.12 -26.76
N ASN A 16 5.17 4.07 -27.08
CA ASN A 16 3.73 4.03 -26.83
C ASN A 16 3.42 3.58 -25.40
N VAL A 17 3.54 4.50 -24.46
CA VAL A 17 3.35 4.29 -23.02
C VAL A 17 1.97 3.70 -22.70
N GLU A 18 0.92 4.17 -23.36
CA GLU A 18 -0.46 3.71 -23.11
C GLU A 18 -0.66 2.26 -23.54
N ASN A 19 -0.02 1.83 -24.64
CA ASN A 19 -0.04 0.43 -25.06
C ASN A 19 0.70 -0.45 -24.05
N LEU A 20 1.87 -0.03 -23.57
CA LEU A 20 2.62 -0.75 -22.56
C LEU A 20 1.81 -0.88 -21.26
N LYS A 21 1.22 0.21 -20.78
CA LYS A 21 0.35 0.22 -19.60
C LYS A 21 -0.85 -0.70 -19.75
N THR A 22 -1.49 -0.68 -20.92
CA THR A 22 -2.61 -1.54 -21.24
C THR A 22 -2.18 -3.01 -21.26
N GLY A 23 -1.02 -3.31 -21.85
CA GLY A 23 -0.42 -4.65 -21.83
C GLY A 23 -0.20 -5.18 -20.43
N VAL A 24 0.42 -4.37 -19.54
CA VAL A 24 0.64 -4.71 -18.13
C VAL A 24 -0.70 -4.93 -17.42
N SER A 25 -1.67 -4.05 -17.63
CA SER A 25 -3.01 -4.19 -17.04
C SER A 25 -3.70 -5.48 -17.47
N ASN A 26 -3.62 -5.83 -18.75
CA ASN A 26 -4.19 -7.06 -19.29
C ASN A 26 -3.51 -8.31 -18.72
N ALA A 27 -2.18 -8.33 -18.65
CA ALA A 27 -1.41 -9.44 -18.09
C ALA A 27 -1.79 -9.70 -16.62
N LEU A 28 -1.83 -8.64 -15.81
CA LEU A 28 -2.24 -8.73 -14.41
C LEU A 28 -3.73 -9.10 -14.25
N THR A 29 -4.60 -8.64 -15.16
CA THR A 29 -6.02 -9.02 -15.17
C THR A 29 -6.18 -10.51 -15.47
N GLN A 30 -5.43 -11.06 -16.42
CA GLN A 30 -5.43 -12.50 -16.68
C GLN A 30 -4.92 -13.29 -15.47
N TYR A 31 -3.87 -12.82 -14.83
CA TYR A 31 -3.36 -13.44 -13.60
C TYR A 31 -4.40 -13.42 -12.50
N SER A 32 -5.11 -12.30 -12.31
CA SER A 32 -6.16 -12.18 -11.30
C SER A 32 -7.29 -13.20 -11.47
N ARG A 33 -7.52 -13.66 -12.70
CA ARG A 33 -8.54 -14.67 -13.04
C ARG A 33 -8.00 -16.09 -13.08
N SER A 34 -6.71 -16.28 -12.83
CA SER A 34 -6.08 -17.61 -12.89
C SER A 34 -6.58 -18.51 -11.75
N ILE A 35 -6.54 -19.82 -12.00
CA ILE A 35 -6.93 -20.84 -10.99
C ILE A 35 -6.01 -20.84 -9.78
N ASP A 36 -4.79 -20.32 -9.90
CA ASP A 36 -3.86 -20.21 -8.78
C ASP A 36 -4.38 -19.28 -7.68
N ILE A 37 -5.08 -18.22 -8.07
CA ILE A 37 -5.67 -17.22 -7.18
C ILE A 37 -7.14 -17.54 -6.89
N ASN A 38 -7.94 -17.85 -7.92
CA ASN A 38 -9.38 -18.04 -7.81
C ASN A 38 -9.76 -19.44 -7.31
N LYS A 39 -9.28 -19.81 -6.15
CA LYS A 39 -9.68 -21.03 -5.44
C LYS A 39 -9.57 -20.81 -3.93
N PHE A 40 -10.22 -21.66 -3.15
CA PHE A 40 -10.02 -21.71 -1.69
C PHE A 40 -8.55 -22.03 -1.38
N GLY A 41 -7.95 -21.27 -0.47
CA GLY A 41 -6.54 -21.38 -0.20
C GLY A 41 -5.65 -20.98 -1.38
N GLY A 42 -6.18 -20.14 -2.30
CA GLY A 42 -5.43 -19.61 -3.43
C GLY A 42 -4.21 -18.83 -2.98
N ARG A 43 -3.21 -18.76 -3.84
CA ARG A 43 -1.95 -18.08 -3.53
C ARG A 43 -1.62 -17.05 -4.59
N PHE A 44 -1.46 -15.81 -4.16
CA PHE A 44 -0.82 -14.79 -4.96
C PHE A 44 0.69 -14.95 -4.83
N LYS A 45 1.38 -15.16 -5.95
CA LYS A 45 2.83 -15.27 -6.03
C LYS A 45 3.42 -13.99 -6.59
N TYR A 46 4.21 -13.32 -5.79
CA TYR A 46 4.89 -12.07 -6.16
C TYR A 46 5.78 -12.22 -7.38
N SER A 47 6.64 -13.23 -7.39
CA SER A 47 7.55 -13.50 -8.51
C SER A 47 6.84 -13.70 -9.84
N LYS A 48 5.65 -14.32 -9.81
CA LYS A 48 4.83 -14.50 -11.01
C LYS A 48 4.26 -13.18 -11.51
N ALA A 49 3.79 -12.31 -10.60
CA ALA A 49 3.28 -11.00 -10.97
C ALA A 49 4.37 -10.12 -11.60
N VAL A 50 5.57 -10.07 -10.96
CA VAL A 50 6.74 -9.35 -11.47
C VAL A 50 7.15 -9.85 -12.85
N SER A 51 7.30 -11.17 -13.02
CA SER A 51 7.65 -11.78 -14.31
C SER A 51 6.61 -11.52 -15.40
N LEU A 52 5.33 -11.47 -15.06
CA LEU A 52 4.29 -11.13 -16.03
C LEU A 52 4.39 -9.69 -16.52
N VAL A 53 4.77 -8.75 -15.64
CA VAL A 53 5.01 -7.35 -16.01
C VAL A 53 6.23 -7.23 -16.92
N ASP A 54 7.35 -7.86 -16.53
CA ASP A 54 8.61 -7.80 -17.32
C ASP A 54 8.45 -8.41 -18.72
N ASN A 55 7.62 -9.42 -18.87
CA ASN A 55 7.44 -10.13 -20.14
C ASN A 55 6.33 -9.54 -21.04
N VAL A 56 5.75 -8.39 -20.71
CA VAL A 56 4.73 -7.74 -21.55
C VAL A 56 5.32 -7.26 -22.87
N ASP A 57 6.49 -6.65 -22.80
CA ASP A 57 7.18 -6.07 -23.94
C ASP A 57 8.69 -6.04 -23.70
N SER A 58 9.48 -6.21 -24.75
CA SER A 58 10.94 -6.19 -24.67
C SER A 58 11.52 -4.82 -24.30
N SER A 59 10.74 -3.76 -24.39
CA SER A 59 11.13 -2.42 -23.93
C SER A 59 11.07 -2.26 -22.42
N ILE A 60 10.35 -3.13 -21.69
CA ILE A 60 10.32 -3.09 -20.22
C ILE A 60 11.64 -3.65 -19.69
N THR A 61 12.42 -2.78 -19.04
CA THR A 61 13.75 -3.11 -18.53
C THR A 61 13.72 -3.69 -17.12
N SER A 62 12.76 -3.25 -16.30
CA SER A 62 12.57 -3.72 -14.93
C SER A 62 11.23 -3.28 -14.38
N ASN A 63 10.84 -3.80 -13.22
CA ASN A 63 9.71 -3.26 -12.46
C ASN A 63 9.97 -3.29 -10.95
N ILE A 64 9.37 -2.33 -10.25
CA ILE A 64 9.28 -2.32 -8.79
C ILE A 64 7.81 -2.42 -8.43
N THR A 65 7.45 -3.52 -7.81
CA THR A 65 6.06 -3.83 -7.45
C THR A 65 5.90 -3.95 -5.94
N LEU A 66 5.00 -3.13 -5.38
CA LEU A 66 4.60 -3.20 -3.99
C LEU A 66 3.28 -3.95 -3.86
N VAL A 67 3.24 -4.91 -2.94
CA VAL A 67 2.04 -5.70 -2.63
C VAL A 67 1.39 -5.16 -1.37
N LYS A 68 0.06 -5.02 -1.38
CA LYS A 68 -0.75 -4.69 -0.20
C LYS A 68 -1.88 -5.69 -0.03
N ILE A 69 -2.14 -6.05 1.22
CA ILE A 69 -3.33 -6.82 1.60
C ILE A 69 -4.34 -5.84 2.18
N ARG A 70 -5.61 -6.03 1.83
CA ARG A 70 -6.72 -5.25 2.38
C ARG A 70 -7.81 -6.17 2.91
N ARG A 71 -8.39 -5.76 4.03
CA ARG A 71 -9.63 -6.29 4.57
C ARG A 71 -10.62 -5.16 4.82
N ASN A 72 -11.87 -5.45 4.58
CA ASN A 72 -12.97 -4.54 4.85
C ASN A 72 -13.60 -4.93 6.20
N LEU A 73 -13.56 -4.00 7.13
CA LEU A 73 -14.30 -4.06 8.37
C LEU A 73 -15.65 -3.39 8.13
N ILE A 74 -16.75 -4.08 8.42
CA ILE A 74 -18.08 -3.48 8.41
C ILE A 74 -18.36 -2.99 9.83
N ALA A 75 -18.46 -1.68 9.99
CA ALA A 75 -18.65 -1.04 11.27
C ALA A 75 -20.12 -1.08 11.72
N GLU A 76 -20.34 -1.42 12.99
CA GLU A 76 -21.64 -1.30 13.67
C GLU A 76 -21.86 0.15 14.11
N ILE A 77 -22.49 0.94 13.24
CA ILE A 77 -22.62 2.38 13.44
C ILE A 77 -23.47 2.70 14.69
N GLY A 78 -22.96 3.63 15.49
CA GLY A 78 -23.61 4.14 16.70
C GLY A 78 -23.58 3.18 17.89
N LYS A 79 -22.88 2.06 17.79
CA LYS A 79 -22.75 1.07 18.87
C LYS A 79 -21.30 1.00 19.36
N PHE A 80 -21.14 0.70 20.65
CA PHE A 80 -19.83 0.32 21.19
C PHE A 80 -19.54 -1.13 20.81
N ALA A 81 -18.54 -1.35 19.98
CA ALA A 81 -18.16 -2.67 19.51
C ALA A 81 -16.63 -2.82 19.52
N GLN A 82 -16.19 -4.05 19.74
CA GLN A 82 -14.82 -4.48 19.55
C GLN A 82 -14.73 -5.19 18.21
N TYR A 83 -13.62 -5.01 17.48
CA TYR A 83 -13.47 -5.60 16.17
C TYR A 83 -12.17 -6.40 16.06
N GLU A 84 -12.28 -7.54 15.41
CA GLU A 84 -11.13 -8.35 15.02
C GLU A 84 -11.03 -8.40 13.50
N VAL A 85 -9.85 -8.12 12.96
CA VAL A 85 -9.56 -8.18 11.54
C VAL A 85 -8.37 -9.10 11.30
N CYS A 86 -8.62 -10.23 10.67
CA CYS A 86 -7.58 -11.20 10.34
C CYS A 86 -7.15 -11.03 8.88
N LEU A 87 -5.93 -10.57 8.63
CA LEU A 87 -5.30 -10.51 7.31
C LEU A 87 -4.79 -11.88 6.87
N GLY A 88 -4.56 -12.80 7.83
CA GLY A 88 -4.24 -14.22 7.58
C GLY A 88 -2.88 -14.46 6.96
N ASN A 89 -1.99 -13.47 7.00
CA ASN A 89 -0.63 -13.56 6.49
C ASN A 89 0.31 -12.84 7.45
N HIS A 90 1.56 -13.30 7.53
CA HIS A 90 2.60 -12.56 8.22
C HIS A 90 2.73 -11.18 7.55
N ILE A 91 2.56 -10.13 8.31
CA ILE A 91 2.69 -8.74 7.86
C ILE A 91 4.00 -8.14 8.37
N HIS A 92 4.54 -7.20 7.62
CA HIS A 92 5.81 -6.57 7.95
C HIS A 92 5.69 -5.73 9.23
N SER A 93 6.66 -5.86 10.14
CA SER A 93 6.83 -4.98 11.31
C SER A 93 8.00 -4.03 11.04
N GLN A 94 7.77 -2.73 11.12
CA GLN A 94 8.78 -1.72 10.83
C GLN A 94 8.87 -0.71 11.97
N GLU A 95 10.00 -0.67 12.66
CA GLU A 95 10.21 0.14 13.86
C GLU A 95 10.04 1.66 13.64
N SER A 96 10.26 2.14 12.42
CA SER A 96 10.25 3.58 12.11
C SER A 96 9.06 4.03 11.27
N ALA A 97 8.09 3.16 11.00
CA ALA A 97 6.93 3.45 10.16
C ALA A 97 5.71 2.63 10.56
N TYR A 98 4.55 3.00 10.03
CA TYR A 98 3.31 2.27 10.20
C TYR A 98 3.11 1.29 9.04
N ASN A 99 2.67 0.09 9.33
CA ASN A 99 2.31 -0.88 8.30
C ASN A 99 0.80 -1.08 8.18
N VAL A 100 0.11 -1.19 9.30
CA VAL A 100 -1.35 -1.33 9.32
C VAL A 100 -1.98 0.06 9.32
N ILE A 101 -2.78 0.34 8.30
CA ILE A 101 -3.43 1.66 8.14
C ILE A 101 -4.89 1.46 7.77
N SER A 102 -5.76 2.32 8.29
CA SER A 102 -7.18 2.35 7.93
C SER A 102 -7.55 3.52 7.03
N THR A 103 -8.69 3.39 6.35
CA THR A 103 -9.43 4.54 5.82
C THR A 103 -10.07 5.33 6.95
N GLY A 104 -10.52 6.56 6.65
CA GLY A 104 -11.11 7.45 7.64
C GLY A 104 -12.48 6.98 8.14
N PHE A 105 -12.78 7.28 9.40
CA PHE A 105 -14.08 7.09 10.04
C PHE A 105 -14.27 8.16 11.12
N THR A 106 -15.47 8.27 11.68
CA THR A 106 -15.74 9.17 12.81
C THR A 106 -16.12 8.35 14.04
N ILE A 107 -15.73 8.82 15.21
CA ILE A 107 -16.02 8.17 16.49
C ILE A 107 -16.79 9.13 17.41
N ASN A 108 -17.62 8.57 18.27
CA ASN A 108 -18.40 9.34 19.21
C ASN A 108 -17.49 10.17 20.15
N GLY A 109 -17.80 11.46 20.30
CA GLY A 109 -17.06 12.38 21.18
C GLY A 109 -15.79 12.98 20.58
N ILE A 110 -15.45 12.67 19.33
CA ILE A 110 -14.30 13.27 18.61
C ILE A 110 -14.79 13.98 17.36
N VAL A 111 -14.38 15.23 17.20
CA VAL A 111 -14.71 16.02 16.02
C VAL A 111 -13.70 15.73 14.91
N GLY A 112 -14.20 15.47 13.73
CA GLY A 112 -13.38 15.23 12.53
C GLY A 112 -13.18 13.76 12.18
N THR A 113 -12.44 13.54 11.11
CA THR A 113 -12.12 12.21 10.60
C THR A 113 -10.95 11.62 11.36
N VAL A 114 -11.15 10.41 11.85
CA VAL A 114 -10.15 9.62 12.59
C VAL A 114 -9.60 8.53 11.68
N TYR A 115 -8.34 8.25 11.81
CA TYR A 115 -7.61 7.18 11.15
C TYR A 115 -6.98 6.28 12.20
N MET A 116 -6.63 5.09 11.78
CA MET A 116 -5.99 4.10 12.63
C MET A 116 -4.67 3.68 12.01
N ALA A 117 -3.63 3.55 12.84
CA ALA A 117 -2.35 2.99 12.44
C ALA A 117 -1.75 2.16 13.57
N ASP A 118 -0.74 1.37 13.24
CA ASP A 118 0.01 0.57 14.21
C ASP A 118 1.30 1.27 14.67
N GLU A 119 1.76 0.90 15.83
CA GLU A 119 3.07 1.23 16.36
C GLU A 119 3.72 -0.06 16.87
N VAL A 120 4.89 -0.37 16.38
CA VAL A 120 5.61 -1.61 16.72
C VAL A 120 6.07 -1.54 18.18
N ILE A 121 5.78 -2.58 18.94
CA ILE A 121 6.32 -2.80 20.31
C ILE A 121 7.54 -3.74 20.21
N ASP A 122 7.36 -4.84 19.47
CA ASP A 122 8.40 -5.80 19.19
C ASP A 122 8.15 -6.45 17.80
N ARG A 123 8.98 -7.44 17.41
CA ARG A 123 8.87 -8.09 16.09
C ARG A 123 7.57 -8.85 15.88
N GLU A 124 6.90 -9.26 16.95
CA GLU A 124 5.70 -10.09 16.90
C GLU A 124 4.44 -9.28 17.14
N THR A 125 4.55 -8.21 17.96
CA THR A 125 3.39 -7.46 18.45
C THR A 125 3.55 -5.95 18.26
N GLY A 126 2.40 -5.31 18.05
CA GLY A 126 2.26 -3.86 18.01
C GLY A 126 0.99 -3.41 18.71
N ARG A 127 0.85 -2.12 18.89
CA ARG A 127 -0.40 -1.50 19.36
C ARG A 127 -1.01 -0.67 18.26
N MET A 128 -2.34 -0.66 18.22
CA MET A 128 -3.09 0.27 17.38
C MET A 128 -3.27 1.60 18.10
N PHE A 129 -3.25 2.68 17.35
CA PHE A 129 -3.61 4.00 17.85
C PHE A 129 -4.52 4.74 16.89
N PHE A 130 -5.30 5.68 17.42
CA PHE A 130 -6.16 6.56 16.62
C PHE A 130 -5.50 7.93 16.51
N PHE A 131 -5.59 8.51 15.32
CA PHE A 131 -5.08 9.84 15.05
C PHE A 131 -6.00 10.59 14.07
N THR A 132 -5.86 11.91 14.05
CA THR A 132 -6.50 12.82 13.09
C THR A 132 -5.45 13.70 12.45
N TYR A 133 -5.82 14.37 11.37
CA TYR A 133 -4.98 15.40 10.77
C TYR A 133 -5.46 16.79 11.21
N THR A 134 -4.53 17.69 11.54
CA THR A 134 -4.81 19.12 11.66
C THR A 134 -5.12 19.71 10.30
N GLU A 135 -5.64 20.94 10.23
CA GLU A 135 -5.85 21.67 8.98
C GLU A 135 -4.54 21.80 8.15
N GLY A 136 -3.39 21.85 8.82
CA GLY A 136 -2.06 21.83 8.18
C GLY A 136 -1.56 20.45 7.76
N GLY A 137 -2.38 19.39 7.90
CA GLY A 137 -2.04 18.02 7.50
C GLY A 137 -1.10 17.30 8.47
N THR A 138 -0.84 17.84 9.65
CA THR A 138 -0.01 17.18 10.66
C THR A 138 -0.83 16.13 11.43
N PRO A 139 -0.35 14.88 11.57
CA PRO A 139 -1.04 13.87 12.34
C PRO A 139 -0.97 14.16 13.84
N VAL A 140 -2.10 14.05 14.51
CA VAL A 140 -2.22 14.20 15.98
C VAL A 140 -2.84 12.94 16.55
N VAL A 141 -2.13 12.31 17.48
CA VAL A 141 -2.61 11.09 18.15
C VAL A 141 -3.71 11.45 19.15
N ILE A 142 -4.87 10.81 19.00
CA ILE A 142 -6.04 10.99 19.84
C ILE A 142 -6.08 9.94 20.95
N LYS A 143 -5.80 8.69 20.61
CA LYS A 143 -5.82 7.55 21.52
C LYS A 143 -4.65 6.63 21.20
N LYS A 144 -3.70 6.51 22.14
CA LYS A 144 -2.47 5.70 21.95
C LYS A 144 -2.70 4.20 22.01
N ASN A 145 -3.62 3.74 22.83
CA ASN A 145 -3.94 2.33 23.01
C ASN A 145 -5.37 2.11 22.53
N ALA A 146 -5.52 1.79 21.24
CA ALA A 146 -6.79 1.57 20.60
C ALA A 146 -6.97 0.11 20.13
N GLY A 147 -5.99 -0.74 20.45
CA GLY A 147 -6.00 -2.14 20.08
C GLY A 147 -4.59 -2.73 19.98
N THR A 148 -4.50 -3.94 19.45
CA THR A 148 -3.25 -4.68 19.29
C THR A 148 -3.11 -5.25 17.89
N VAL A 149 -1.85 -5.46 17.47
CA VAL A 149 -1.50 -6.15 16.22
C VAL A 149 -0.60 -7.32 16.55
N LYS A 150 -0.88 -8.48 15.94
CA LYS A 150 0.03 -9.64 15.92
C LYS A 150 0.56 -9.82 14.51
N TYR A 151 1.81 -9.42 14.28
CA TYR A 151 2.39 -9.36 12.94
C TYR A 151 2.55 -10.74 12.30
N LEU A 152 2.93 -11.77 13.05
CA LEU A 152 3.19 -13.12 12.53
C LEU A 152 1.97 -13.76 11.87
N ILE A 153 0.77 -13.47 12.38
CA ILE A 153 -0.49 -14.04 11.87
C ILE A 153 -1.35 -13.01 11.15
N GLY A 154 -0.95 -11.72 11.21
CA GLY A 154 -1.70 -10.62 10.61
C GLY A 154 -3.06 -10.39 11.27
N GLU A 155 -3.13 -10.51 12.60
CA GLU A 155 -4.34 -10.26 13.39
C GLU A 155 -4.31 -8.85 13.94
N VAL A 156 -5.38 -8.11 13.74
CA VAL A 156 -5.58 -6.76 14.27
C VAL A 156 -6.83 -6.79 15.14
N LEU A 157 -6.64 -6.53 16.43
CA LEU A 157 -7.73 -6.39 17.39
C LEU A 157 -7.91 -4.90 17.68
N ILE A 158 -9.11 -4.39 17.49
CA ILE A 158 -9.49 -3.00 17.80
C ILE A 158 -10.33 -3.02 19.05
N ASP A 159 -9.91 -2.28 20.07
CA ASP A 159 -10.63 -2.14 21.31
C ASP A 159 -11.99 -1.48 21.10
N THR A 160 -12.87 -1.64 22.10
CA THR A 160 -14.21 -1.08 22.08
C THR A 160 -14.22 0.38 21.66
N VAL A 161 -14.90 0.65 20.56
CA VAL A 161 -15.07 1.97 19.97
C VAL A 161 -16.49 2.13 19.42
N ASN A 162 -17.02 3.35 19.47
CA ASN A 162 -18.29 3.69 18.85
C ASN A 162 -18.04 4.48 17.56
N ILE A 163 -18.09 3.79 16.44
CA ILE A 163 -17.97 4.39 15.10
C ILE A 163 -19.32 4.99 14.72
N THR A 164 -19.33 6.28 14.35
CA THR A 164 -20.55 7.00 14.00
C THR A 164 -20.77 7.16 12.51
N SER A 165 -19.70 7.18 11.71
CA SER A 165 -19.76 7.11 10.25
C SER A 165 -18.43 6.64 9.66
N THR A 166 -18.41 6.31 8.38
CA THR A 166 -17.21 5.91 7.63
C THR A 166 -17.07 6.76 6.38
N THR A 167 -15.85 6.98 5.92
CA THR A 167 -15.59 7.72 4.67
C THR A 167 -15.91 6.87 3.42
N ILE A 168 -15.97 5.56 3.58
CA ILE A 168 -16.37 4.61 2.52
C ILE A 168 -17.84 4.23 2.75
N ALA A 169 -18.57 4.11 1.64
CA ALA A 169 -19.97 3.69 1.67
C ALA A 169 -20.18 2.32 2.33
N ASN A 170 -21.41 2.06 2.76
CA ASN A 170 -21.82 0.78 3.39
C ASN A 170 -21.13 0.48 4.72
N ASN A 171 -20.80 1.51 5.50
CA ASN A 171 -20.17 1.40 6.81
C ASN A 171 -18.83 0.63 6.80
N VAL A 172 -18.10 0.75 5.69
CA VAL A 172 -16.83 0.05 5.51
C VAL A 172 -15.68 0.91 6.00
N VAL A 173 -14.82 0.31 6.83
CA VAL A 173 -13.47 0.78 7.12
C VAL A 173 -12.49 -0.20 6.47
N GLU A 174 -11.73 0.25 5.51
CA GLU A 174 -10.69 -0.59 4.88
C GLU A 174 -9.43 -0.57 5.73
N ILE A 175 -8.90 -1.74 6.01
CA ILE A 175 -7.64 -1.93 6.73
C ILE A 175 -6.64 -2.58 5.79
N GLN A 176 -5.48 -1.96 5.65
CA GLN A 176 -4.42 -2.37 4.74
C GLN A 176 -3.13 -2.65 5.50
N ALA A 177 -2.36 -3.60 4.98
CA ALA A 177 -1.00 -3.87 5.41
C ALA A 177 -0.14 -4.41 4.25
N ILE A 178 1.18 -4.29 4.39
CA ILE A 178 2.17 -4.90 3.50
C ILE A 178 2.52 -6.27 4.08
N PRO A 179 2.41 -7.36 3.29
CA PRO A 179 2.82 -8.68 3.74
C PRO A 179 4.35 -8.77 3.83
N HIS A 180 4.84 -9.56 4.77
CA HIS A 180 6.27 -9.71 5.01
C HIS A 180 7.02 -10.33 3.82
N SER A 181 6.45 -11.34 3.20
CA SER A 181 7.07 -12.08 2.09
C SER A 181 6.68 -11.60 0.69
N ASN A 182 5.83 -10.58 0.56
CA ASN A 182 5.17 -10.18 -0.67
C ASN A 182 4.27 -11.26 -1.33
N ASP A 183 4.39 -12.51 -0.95
CA ASP A 183 3.43 -13.55 -1.31
C ASP A 183 2.21 -13.48 -0.38
N VAL A 184 1.03 -13.73 -0.92
CA VAL A 184 -0.21 -13.76 -0.13
C VAL A 184 -0.90 -15.11 -0.30
N VAL A 185 -1.16 -15.76 0.83
CA VAL A 185 -1.84 -17.05 0.88
C VAL A 185 -3.27 -16.84 1.39
N GLY A 186 -4.24 -17.39 0.68
CA GLY A 186 -5.63 -17.40 1.14
C GLY A 186 -5.79 -18.32 2.35
N LEU A 187 -6.63 -17.92 3.29
CA LEU A 187 -7.11 -18.82 4.34
C LEU A 187 -7.95 -19.94 3.72
N ARG A 188 -8.07 -21.09 4.42
CA ARG A 188 -8.79 -22.27 3.88
C ARG A 188 -10.20 -21.95 3.41
N ASP A 189 -10.86 -21.04 4.10
CA ASP A 189 -12.27 -20.70 3.89
C ASP A 189 -12.45 -19.38 3.11
N LEU A 190 -11.37 -18.78 2.61
CA LEU A 190 -11.41 -17.49 1.94
C LEU A 190 -10.65 -17.52 0.63
N TYR A 191 -11.22 -16.82 -0.35
CA TYR A 191 -10.53 -16.55 -1.61
C TYR A 191 -9.57 -15.38 -1.47
N VAL A 192 -8.41 -15.49 -2.12
CA VAL A 192 -7.58 -14.32 -2.40
C VAL A 192 -8.21 -13.59 -3.58
N LYS A 193 -8.73 -12.39 -3.35
CA LYS A 193 -9.17 -11.51 -4.43
C LYS A 193 -8.02 -10.61 -4.84
N PHE A 194 -7.62 -10.67 -6.09
CA PHE A 194 -6.71 -9.70 -6.67
C PHE A 194 -7.53 -8.52 -7.21
N ASP A 195 -7.39 -7.37 -6.58
CA ASP A 195 -8.19 -6.18 -6.86
C ASP A 195 -7.50 -5.30 -7.91
N MET A 196 -7.88 -5.49 -9.16
CA MET A 196 -7.36 -4.68 -10.27
C MET A 196 -7.86 -3.24 -10.24
N SER A 197 -9.04 -2.98 -9.67
CA SER A 197 -9.61 -1.63 -9.61
C SER A 197 -8.82 -0.67 -8.70
N ASN A 198 -8.14 -1.22 -7.70
CA ASN A 198 -7.27 -0.49 -6.78
C ASN A 198 -5.78 -0.70 -7.07
N THR A 199 -5.43 -1.50 -8.07
CA THR A 199 -4.06 -1.66 -8.54
C THR A 199 -3.64 -0.45 -9.35
N LYS A 200 -2.48 0.13 -9.00
CA LYS A 200 -1.91 1.28 -9.69
C LYS A 200 -0.75 0.82 -10.56
N ILE A 201 -0.75 1.23 -11.83
CA ILE A 201 0.31 0.94 -12.79
C ILE A 201 0.86 2.27 -13.27
N ASN A 202 2.13 2.51 -13.00
CA ASN A 202 2.89 3.66 -13.45
C ASN A 202 3.97 3.19 -14.43
N MET A 203 4.01 3.80 -15.59
CA MET A 203 5.08 3.60 -16.56
C MET A 203 6.12 4.70 -16.34
N VAL A 204 7.38 4.30 -16.15
CA VAL A 204 8.51 5.20 -15.85
C VAL A 204 9.55 5.02 -16.92
N GLN A 205 9.98 6.13 -17.51
CA GLN A 205 11.05 6.10 -18.50
C GLN A 205 12.37 5.71 -17.86
N ASP A 206 13.05 4.70 -18.41
CA ASP A 206 14.38 4.30 -18.00
C ASP A 206 15.41 5.12 -18.74
N LEU A 207 15.86 6.20 -18.11
CA LEU A 207 16.83 7.15 -18.68
C LEU A 207 18.23 6.51 -18.87
N ILE A 208 18.55 5.47 -18.11
CA ILE A 208 19.83 4.77 -18.21
C ILE A 208 19.80 3.85 -19.43
N ALA A 209 18.75 3.06 -19.57
CA ALA A 209 18.59 2.14 -20.70
C ALA A 209 18.36 2.88 -22.03
N SER A 210 17.74 4.07 -22.00
CA SER A 210 17.53 4.90 -23.19
C SER A 210 18.79 5.59 -23.70
N GLY A 211 19.85 5.62 -22.91
CA GLY A 211 21.08 6.32 -23.24
C GLY A 211 21.02 7.84 -23.11
N GLU A 212 19.93 8.39 -22.61
CA GLU A 212 19.78 9.84 -22.42
C GLU A 212 20.72 10.39 -21.35
N ASN A 213 21.27 9.55 -20.52
CA ASN A 213 22.16 9.93 -19.42
C ASN A 213 23.62 9.45 -19.65
N THR A 214 24.13 9.63 -20.86
CA THR A 214 25.48 9.14 -21.26
C THR A 214 26.64 9.99 -20.77
N SER A 215 26.41 11.20 -20.26
CA SER A 215 27.49 12.13 -19.92
C SER A 215 28.02 11.95 -18.49
N GLY A 216 28.03 10.77 -17.92
CA GLY A 216 28.72 10.36 -16.69
C GLY A 216 28.74 11.31 -15.47
N SER A 217 28.45 12.58 -15.69
CA SER A 217 28.49 13.66 -14.70
C SER A 217 27.11 14.24 -14.33
N ARG A 218 26.04 13.80 -15.00
CA ARG A 218 24.65 14.20 -14.68
C ARG A 218 23.84 13.03 -14.17
N PHE A 219 24.10 12.66 -12.95
CA PHE A 219 23.17 11.80 -12.24
C PHE A 219 22.06 12.66 -11.65
N VAL A 220 20.96 12.78 -12.35
CA VAL A 220 19.74 13.34 -11.75
C VAL A 220 19.04 12.19 -11.05
N HIS A 221 19.36 12.01 -9.79
CA HIS A 221 18.62 11.11 -8.93
C HIS A 221 17.28 11.75 -8.59
N ILE A 222 16.23 11.32 -9.26
CA ILE A 222 14.89 11.68 -8.85
C ILE A 222 14.47 10.70 -7.76
N HIS A 223 14.78 11.06 -6.51
CA HIS A 223 14.43 10.26 -5.34
C HIS A 223 12.94 10.29 -4.97
N SER A 224 12.10 10.90 -5.77
CA SER A 224 10.66 10.97 -5.51
C SER A 224 9.94 9.61 -5.53
N TYR A 225 10.63 8.53 -5.86
CA TYR A 225 10.02 7.20 -5.99
C TYR A 225 10.07 6.37 -4.70
N TYR A 226 10.83 6.79 -3.71
CA TYR A 226 11.02 6.06 -2.46
C TYR A 226 10.41 6.70 -1.23
N THR A 227 9.58 7.70 -1.39
CA THR A 227 8.65 7.98 -0.33
C THR A 227 7.60 6.86 -0.38
N PRO A 228 7.51 6.00 0.63
CA PRO A 228 6.36 5.14 0.79
C PRO A 228 5.17 6.06 1.06
N THR A 229 4.62 6.59 -0.03
CA THR A 229 3.37 7.32 0.07
C THR A 229 2.30 6.28 0.35
N PHE A 230 2.07 6.03 1.62
CA PHE A 230 0.88 5.39 2.11
C PHE A 230 -0.31 6.35 1.91
N THR A 231 -0.46 6.87 0.71
CA THR A 231 -1.53 7.79 0.40
C THR A 231 -2.67 7.05 -0.24
N ARG A 232 -3.56 6.58 0.59
CA ARG A 232 -4.96 6.52 0.21
C ARG A 232 -5.77 7.69 0.75
N SER A 233 -5.22 8.55 1.52
CA SER A 233 -5.79 9.83 1.88
C SER A 233 -5.17 10.89 0.96
N SER A 234 -6.00 11.58 0.20
CA SER A 234 -5.62 12.75 -0.60
C SER A 234 -5.00 13.88 0.24
N ASN A 235 -4.79 13.69 1.52
CA ASN A 235 -4.38 14.68 2.50
C ASN A 235 -3.15 14.30 3.32
N SER A 236 -2.36 13.31 2.90
CA SER A 236 -1.08 13.10 3.57
C SER A 236 -0.08 14.16 3.13
N PRO A 237 0.47 14.98 4.04
CA PRO A 237 1.48 15.95 3.67
C PRO A 237 2.72 15.22 3.17
N VAL A 238 3.13 15.53 1.96
CA VAL A 238 4.45 15.17 1.45
C VAL A 238 5.45 15.95 2.29
N SER A 239 6.19 15.28 3.15
CA SER A 239 7.34 15.90 3.80
C SER A 239 8.42 16.12 2.73
N THR A 240 8.38 17.27 2.06
CA THR A 240 9.46 17.72 1.21
C THR A 240 10.59 18.17 2.12
N THR A 241 11.51 17.26 2.42
CA THR A 241 12.82 17.68 2.90
C THR A 241 13.54 18.32 1.71
N THR A 242 13.42 19.62 1.56
CA THR A 242 14.25 20.40 0.67
C THR A 242 15.66 20.35 1.24
N LEU A 243 16.49 19.49 0.67
CA LEU A 243 17.94 19.64 0.84
C LEU A 243 18.32 20.92 0.12
N LEU A 244 18.66 21.94 0.88
CA LEU A 244 19.29 23.16 0.35
C LEU A 244 20.54 22.77 -0.45
N PRO A 245 20.72 23.31 -1.63
CA PRO A 245 21.97 23.10 -2.36
C PRO A 245 23.12 23.64 -1.52
N SER A 246 24.10 22.81 -1.21
CA SER A 246 25.36 23.24 -0.64
C SER A 246 26.01 24.18 -1.65
N THR A 247 26.08 25.46 -1.32
CA THR A 247 26.94 26.43 -2.03
C THR A 247 28.37 26.01 -1.80
N ALA A 248 28.97 25.37 -2.81
CA ALA A 248 30.41 25.22 -2.87
C ALA A 248 30.97 26.63 -3.02
N GLY A 249 31.58 27.14 -1.95
CA GLY A 249 32.41 28.34 -1.98
C GLY A 249 33.61 28.12 -2.87
N THR A 250 33.98 29.16 -3.56
CA THR A 250 35.14 29.41 -4.37
C THR A 250 36.45 28.84 -3.85
#